data_ff8d9aeb55293a6280802ada7dcd46f1
#
_entry.id   ff8d9aeb55293a6280802ada7dcd46f1
#
_cell.length_a   1.000
_cell.length_b   1.000
_cell.length_c   1.000
_cell.angle_alpha   90.00
_cell.angle_beta   90.00
_cell.angle_gamma   90.00
#
_symmetry.space_group_name_H-M   'P 1'
#
loop_
_entity.id
_entity.type
_entity.pdbx_description
1 polymer ?
#
loop_
_entity_poly.entity_id
_entity_poly.type
_entity_poly.pdbx_seq_one_letter_code
_entity_poly.pdbx_strand_id
1 'polypeptide(L)'
;ALTLAGVSKAERRRRAKQALEAVGLGDQLKKRPSEMSGGQMQRVAIARALVNDPDIILADEPTGALDSETSVQVMDILKEISRDRLVIMVTHNPELAETYSTRIVRMLDGVITSDSAPLTDEEITAAAEKPAAKMGKKPSMSFATAFGLSLKNLFTKKGRTTLTAFAGSIGIIGIALILAISQGMTTYIDTVQEEALSSYPL
;
A
#
# COMPACT_ATOMS: atom_id res chain seq x y z
N ALA A 1 -3.20 5.72 -4.69
CA ALA A 1 -2.92 5.41 -6.10
C ALA A 1 -2.53 6.68 -6.87
N LEU A 2 -3.44 7.56 -7.26
CA LEU A 2 -3.19 8.73 -8.11
C LEU A 2 -2.15 9.74 -7.60
N THR A 3 -2.00 9.88 -6.29
CA THR A 3 -0.97 10.76 -5.69
C THR A 3 0.44 10.25 -5.98
N LEU A 4 0.61 8.94 -5.98
CA LEU A 4 1.88 8.28 -6.29
C LEU A 4 2.23 8.39 -7.77
N ALA A 5 1.20 8.44 -8.64
CA ALA A 5 1.36 8.63 -10.07
C ALA A 5 1.62 10.10 -10.47
N GLY A 6 1.77 11.03 -9.53
CA GLY A 6 2.07 12.44 -9.81
C GLY A 6 0.91 13.24 -10.42
N VAL A 7 -0.31 12.71 -10.37
CA VAL A 7 -1.50 13.35 -10.95
C VAL A 7 -1.90 14.59 -10.17
N SER A 8 -2.30 15.67 -10.84
CA SER A 8 -2.72 16.93 -10.21
C SER A 8 -3.95 16.76 -9.30
N LYS A 9 -4.13 17.63 -8.30
CA LYS A 9 -5.23 17.53 -7.33
C LYS A 9 -6.62 17.60 -8.00
N ALA A 10 -6.78 18.42 -9.02
CA ALA A 10 -8.04 18.55 -9.74
C ALA A 10 -8.38 17.26 -10.50
N GLU A 11 -7.40 16.74 -11.25
CA GLU A 11 -7.54 15.52 -12.02
C GLU A 11 -7.75 14.28 -11.13
N ARG A 12 -7.08 14.21 -9.97
CA ARG A 12 -7.34 13.15 -8.98
C ARG A 12 -8.79 13.13 -8.51
N ARG A 13 -9.37 14.31 -8.24
CA ARG A 13 -10.78 14.41 -7.83
C ARG A 13 -11.72 13.98 -8.95
N ARG A 14 -11.44 14.38 -10.19
CA ARG A 14 -12.23 14.01 -11.35
C ARG A 14 -12.24 12.50 -11.55
N ARG A 15 -11.06 11.86 -11.61
CA ARG A 15 -10.93 10.40 -11.78
C ARG A 15 -11.53 9.61 -10.62
N ALA A 16 -11.31 10.05 -9.38
CA ALA A 16 -11.90 9.41 -8.22
C ALA A 16 -13.44 9.46 -8.25
N LYS A 17 -14.02 10.60 -8.65
CA LYS A 17 -15.46 10.74 -8.83
C LYS A 17 -15.98 9.77 -9.90
N GLN A 18 -15.37 9.75 -11.07
CA GLN A 18 -15.75 8.85 -12.16
C GLN A 18 -15.67 7.37 -11.76
N ALA A 19 -14.59 6.97 -11.07
CA ALA A 19 -14.44 5.59 -10.59
C ALA A 19 -15.50 5.22 -9.55
N LEU A 20 -15.91 6.14 -8.67
CA LEU A 20 -16.97 5.89 -7.70
C LEU A 20 -18.36 5.85 -8.37
N GLU A 21 -18.62 6.68 -9.37
CA GLU A 21 -19.83 6.63 -10.17
C GLU A 21 -19.96 5.30 -10.93
N ALA A 22 -18.85 4.80 -11.49
CA ALA A 22 -18.81 3.51 -12.20
C ALA A 22 -19.17 2.29 -11.34
N VAL A 23 -18.99 2.39 -10.01
CA VAL A 23 -19.38 1.33 -9.07
C VAL A 23 -20.67 1.66 -8.30
N GLY A 24 -21.47 2.63 -8.78
CA GLY A 24 -22.75 3.00 -8.20
C GLY A 24 -22.66 3.73 -6.86
N LEU A 25 -21.59 4.49 -6.61
CA LEU A 25 -21.37 5.26 -5.39
C LEU A 25 -21.32 6.79 -5.63
N GLY A 26 -21.88 7.27 -6.75
CA GLY A 26 -21.90 8.69 -7.09
C GLY A 26 -22.51 9.59 -6.03
N ASP A 27 -23.56 9.14 -5.36
CA ASP A 27 -24.26 9.88 -4.30
C ASP A 27 -23.55 9.82 -2.95
N GLN A 28 -22.53 8.98 -2.81
CA GLN A 28 -21.83 8.70 -1.55
C GLN A 28 -20.48 9.41 -1.40
N LEU A 29 -20.13 10.32 -2.31
CA LEU A 29 -18.82 10.98 -2.40
C LEU A 29 -18.37 11.72 -1.13
N LYS A 30 -19.31 12.12 -0.28
CA LYS A 30 -19.05 12.87 0.96
C LYS A 30 -19.00 11.99 2.21
N LYS A 31 -19.45 10.73 2.11
CA LYS A 31 -19.45 9.81 3.25
C LYS A 31 -18.03 9.45 3.69
N ARG A 32 -17.87 9.27 4.99
CA ARG A 32 -16.64 8.73 5.59
C ARG A 32 -16.68 7.20 5.56
N PRO A 33 -15.53 6.52 5.54
CA PRO A 33 -15.48 5.05 5.58
C PRO A 33 -16.26 4.43 6.73
N SER A 34 -16.31 5.09 7.91
CA SER A 34 -17.08 4.64 9.08
C SER A 34 -18.61 4.72 8.92
N GLU A 35 -19.09 5.41 7.91
CA GLU A 35 -20.52 5.60 7.61
C GLU A 35 -21.00 4.70 6.46
N MET A 36 -20.11 3.82 5.96
CA MET A 36 -20.34 2.96 4.80
C MET A 36 -20.57 1.51 5.24
N SER A 37 -21.48 0.81 4.53
CA SER A 37 -21.66 -0.64 4.70
C SER A 37 -20.46 -1.42 4.14
N GLY A 38 -20.33 -2.71 4.51
CA GLY A 38 -19.31 -3.61 3.99
C GLY A 38 -19.28 -3.66 2.46
N GLY A 39 -20.43 -3.79 1.82
CA GLY A 39 -20.56 -3.79 0.36
C GLY A 39 -20.21 -2.44 -0.28
N GLN A 40 -20.56 -1.33 0.36
CA GLN A 40 -20.13 0.00 -0.11
C GLN A 40 -18.61 0.13 -0.02
N MET A 41 -17.99 -0.34 1.07
CA MET A 41 -16.53 -0.35 1.22
C MET A 41 -15.85 -1.22 0.17
N GLN A 42 -16.43 -2.37 -0.17
CA GLN A 42 -15.92 -3.23 -1.23
C GLN A 42 -15.99 -2.55 -2.60
N ARG A 43 -17.11 -1.89 -2.91
CA ARG A 43 -17.24 -1.08 -4.13
C ARG A 43 -16.25 0.08 -4.18
N VAL A 44 -15.93 0.71 -3.05
CA VAL A 44 -14.84 1.71 -2.96
C VAL A 44 -13.48 1.07 -3.26
N ALA A 45 -13.23 -0.18 -2.79
CA ALA A 45 -11.99 -0.88 -3.10
C ALA A 45 -11.85 -1.18 -4.60
N ILE A 46 -12.95 -1.57 -5.26
CA ILE A 46 -13.00 -1.75 -6.73
C ILE A 46 -12.77 -0.41 -7.45
N ALA A 47 -13.44 0.66 -7.05
CA ALA A 47 -13.23 2.00 -7.61
C ALA A 47 -11.76 2.45 -7.47
N ARG A 48 -11.13 2.15 -6.35
CA ARG A 48 -9.69 2.42 -6.11
C ARG A 48 -8.79 1.64 -7.07
N ALA A 49 -9.15 0.41 -7.43
CA ALA A 49 -8.41 -0.37 -8.42
C ALA A 49 -8.57 0.25 -9.82
N LEU A 50 -9.77 0.68 -10.19
CA LEU A 50 -10.11 1.26 -11.49
C LEU A 50 -9.49 2.64 -11.75
N VAL A 51 -9.22 3.41 -10.71
CA VAL A 51 -8.86 4.84 -10.81
C VAL A 51 -7.60 5.13 -11.64
N ASN A 52 -6.71 4.15 -11.78
CA ASN A 52 -5.49 4.23 -12.60
C ASN A 52 -5.65 3.63 -14.00
N ASP A 53 -6.86 3.24 -14.36
CA ASP A 53 -7.17 2.61 -15.65
C ASP A 53 -6.27 1.40 -15.98
N PRO A 54 -6.26 0.36 -15.13
CA PRO A 54 -5.40 -0.80 -15.34
C PRO A 54 -5.98 -1.76 -16.38
N ASP A 55 -5.12 -2.46 -17.12
CA ASP A 55 -5.51 -3.53 -18.03
C ASP A 55 -5.92 -4.82 -17.28
N ILE A 56 -5.38 -5.02 -16.08
CA ILE A 56 -5.59 -6.22 -15.26
C ILE A 56 -6.04 -5.80 -13.85
N ILE A 57 -7.08 -6.45 -13.35
CA ILE A 57 -7.59 -6.30 -11.98
C ILE A 57 -7.41 -7.63 -11.24
N LEU A 58 -6.82 -7.56 -10.07
CA LEU A 58 -6.68 -8.70 -9.17
C LEU A 58 -7.70 -8.56 -8.03
N ALA A 59 -8.60 -9.52 -7.89
CA ALA A 59 -9.62 -9.57 -6.86
C ALA A 59 -9.38 -10.78 -5.96
N ASP A 60 -8.93 -10.54 -4.75
CA ASP A 60 -8.69 -11.56 -3.73
C ASP A 60 -9.87 -11.58 -2.77
N GLU A 61 -10.63 -12.69 -2.76
CA GLU A 61 -11.83 -12.89 -1.94
C GLU A 61 -12.81 -11.68 -1.96
N PRO A 62 -13.27 -11.22 -3.13
CA PRO A 62 -14.01 -9.95 -3.22
C PRO A 62 -15.34 -9.96 -2.47
N THR A 63 -15.86 -11.13 -2.08
CA THR A 63 -17.14 -11.31 -1.40
C THR A 63 -17.02 -11.91 0.01
N GLY A 64 -15.81 -12.20 0.49
CA GLY A 64 -15.57 -13.01 1.69
C GLY A 64 -16.16 -12.47 3.03
N ALA A 65 -16.50 -11.18 3.09
CA ALA A 65 -17.06 -10.54 4.28
C ALA A 65 -18.47 -9.93 4.03
N LEU A 66 -19.15 -10.37 2.96
CA LEU A 66 -20.42 -9.80 2.52
C LEU A 66 -21.57 -10.83 2.66
N ASP A 67 -22.77 -10.31 2.82
CA ASP A 67 -24.00 -11.10 2.69
C ASP A 67 -24.23 -11.51 1.22
N SER A 68 -25.12 -12.46 1.00
CA SER A 68 -25.36 -13.04 -0.33
C SER A 68 -25.83 -12.02 -1.36
N GLU A 69 -26.71 -11.09 -0.98
CA GLU A 69 -27.24 -10.08 -1.89
C GLU A 69 -26.15 -9.07 -2.30
N THR A 70 -25.40 -8.59 -1.34
CA THR A 70 -24.28 -7.68 -1.58
C THR A 70 -23.16 -8.36 -2.38
N SER A 71 -22.93 -9.65 -2.18
CA SER A 71 -21.97 -10.45 -2.94
C SER A 71 -22.32 -10.48 -4.42
N VAL A 72 -23.58 -10.71 -4.76
CA VAL A 72 -24.09 -10.69 -6.15
C VAL A 72 -23.83 -9.31 -6.77
N GLN A 73 -24.16 -8.21 -6.07
CA GLN A 73 -23.95 -6.85 -6.57
C GLN A 73 -22.46 -6.57 -6.87
N VAL A 74 -21.56 -7.03 -6.02
CA VAL A 74 -20.12 -6.88 -6.21
C VAL A 74 -19.63 -7.71 -7.40
N MET A 75 -20.13 -8.94 -7.55
CA MET A 75 -19.80 -9.82 -8.66
C MET A 75 -20.31 -9.28 -10.00
N ASP A 76 -21.51 -8.70 -10.04
CA ASP A 76 -22.06 -8.07 -11.24
C ASP A 76 -21.21 -6.89 -11.70
N ILE A 77 -20.71 -6.07 -10.76
CA ILE A 77 -19.76 -4.99 -11.08
C ILE A 77 -18.46 -5.55 -11.66
N LEU A 78 -17.89 -6.60 -11.07
CA LEU A 78 -16.66 -7.23 -11.58
C LEU A 78 -16.88 -7.85 -12.97
N LYS A 79 -18.06 -8.45 -13.22
CA LYS A 79 -18.43 -8.98 -14.53
C LYS A 79 -18.57 -7.89 -15.58
N GLU A 80 -19.16 -6.75 -15.24
CA GLU A 80 -19.23 -5.60 -16.14
C GLU A 80 -17.82 -5.09 -16.50
N ILE A 81 -16.96 -4.94 -15.51
CA ILE A 81 -15.57 -4.52 -15.71
C ILE A 81 -14.79 -5.52 -16.57
N SER A 82 -15.10 -6.82 -16.47
CA SER A 82 -14.41 -7.88 -17.23
C SER A 82 -14.69 -7.86 -18.73
N ARG A 83 -15.62 -7.04 -19.21
CA ARG A 83 -15.86 -6.84 -20.65
C ARG A 83 -14.72 -6.11 -21.34
N ASP A 84 -14.09 -5.18 -20.65
CA ASP A 84 -13.03 -4.32 -21.20
C ASP A 84 -11.64 -4.64 -20.65
N ARG A 85 -11.54 -5.46 -19.58
CA ARG A 85 -10.30 -5.71 -18.82
C ARG A 85 -10.22 -7.14 -18.35
N LEU A 86 -8.99 -7.64 -18.16
CA LEU A 86 -8.79 -8.93 -17.53
C LEU A 86 -9.03 -8.81 -16.01
N VAL A 87 -9.99 -9.58 -15.50
CA VAL A 87 -10.22 -9.73 -14.06
C VAL A 87 -9.75 -11.12 -13.64
N ILE A 88 -8.75 -11.18 -12.75
CA ILE A 88 -8.28 -12.41 -12.13
C ILE A 88 -8.81 -12.42 -10.70
N MET A 89 -9.66 -13.40 -10.39
CA MET A 89 -10.29 -13.53 -9.09
C MET A 89 -9.76 -14.78 -8.38
N VAL A 90 -9.44 -14.64 -7.10
CA VAL A 90 -9.20 -15.76 -6.19
C VAL A 90 -10.40 -15.85 -5.24
N THR A 91 -11.01 -17.03 -5.14
CA THR A 91 -12.13 -17.27 -4.24
C THR A 91 -12.19 -18.73 -3.81
N HIS A 92 -12.68 -18.95 -2.61
CA HIS A 92 -13.00 -20.30 -2.12
C HIS A 92 -14.48 -20.66 -2.33
N ASN A 93 -15.29 -19.78 -2.94
CA ASN A 93 -16.69 -20.05 -3.24
C ASN A 93 -16.85 -20.59 -4.68
N PRO A 94 -17.11 -21.90 -4.88
CA PRO A 94 -17.20 -22.50 -6.19
C PRO A 94 -18.42 -22.00 -7.00
N GLU A 95 -19.54 -21.71 -6.35
CA GLU A 95 -20.76 -21.26 -7.03
C GLU A 95 -20.55 -19.91 -7.72
N LEU A 96 -19.89 -18.97 -7.02
CA LEU A 96 -19.55 -17.67 -7.60
C LEU A 96 -18.54 -17.81 -8.73
N ALA A 97 -17.54 -18.70 -8.57
CA ALA A 97 -16.57 -18.94 -9.63
C ALA A 97 -17.25 -19.50 -10.89
N GLU A 98 -18.15 -20.49 -10.75
CA GLU A 98 -18.85 -21.11 -11.88
C GLU A 98 -19.85 -20.16 -12.56
N THR A 99 -20.49 -19.27 -11.82
CA THR A 99 -21.49 -18.33 -12.35
C THR A 99 -20.84 -17.15 -13.08
N TYR A 100 -19.72 -16.66 -12.60
CA TYR A 100 -19.16 -15.36 -13.04
C TYR A 100 -17.91 -15.48 -13.89
N SER A 101 -17.16 -16.60 -13.81
CA SER A 101 -15.87 -16.73 -14.50
C SER A 101 -16.03 -17.36 -15.90
N THR A 102 -15.17 -16.94 -16.82
CA THR A 102 -15.04 -17.53 -18.17
C THR A 102 -14.02 -18.66 -18.18
N ARG A 103 -13.05 -18.67 -17.26
CA ARG A 103 -12.07 -19.74 -17.08
C ARG A 103 -11.83 -19.95 -15.60
N ILE A 104 -11.79 -21.21 -15.19
CA ILE A 104 -11.58 -21.62 -13.79
C ILE A 104 -10.34 -22.50 -13.71
N VAL A 105 -9.35 -22.05 -12.92
CA VAL A 105 -8.16 -22.83 -12.58
C VAL A 105 -8.29 -23.25 -11.12
N ARG A 106 -8.38 -24.55 -10.87
CA ARG A 106 -8.44 -25.09 -9.51
C ARG A 106 -7.04 -25.44 -9.03
N MET A 107 -6.75 -25.02 -7.81
CA MET A 107 -5.46 -25.25 -7.17
C MET A 107 -5.65 -25.93 -5.82
N LEU A 108 -4.77 -26.86 -5.49
CA LEU A 108 -4.66 -27.50 -4.19
C LEU A 108 -3.18 -27.60 -3.80
N ASP A 109 -2.83 -27.14 -2.62
CA ASP A 109 -1.45 -27.17 -2.09
C ASP A 109 -0.40 -26.58 -3.07
N GLY A 110 -0.79 -25.51 -3.79
CA GLY A 110 0.10 -24.84 -4.75
C GLY A 110 0.23 -25.55 -6.12
N VAL A 111 -0.51 -26.64 -6.32
CA VAL A 111 -0.52 -27.40 -7.58
C VAL A 111 -1.84 -27.18 -8.32
N ILE A 112 -1.78 -26.96 -9.63
CA ILE A 112 -2.98 -26.88 -10.48
C ILE A 112 -3.56 -28.30 -10.62
N THR A 113 -4.81 -28.48 -10.18
CA THR A 113 -5.51 -29.76 -10.25
C THR A 113 -6.44 -29.85 -11.47
N SER A 114 -6.98 -28.73 -11.91
CA SER A 114 -7.80 -28.65 -13.12
C SER A 114 -7.80 -27.24 -13.71
N ASP A 115 -8.01 -27.17 -15.01
CA ASP A 115 -8.20 -25.93 -15.77
C ASP A 115 -9.35 -26.15 -16.75
N SER A 116 -10.35 -25.28 -16.72
CA SER A 116 -11.55 -25.40 -17.57
C SER A 116 -11.29 -25.05 -19.04
N ALA A 117 -10.23 -24.29 -19.32
CA ALA A 117 -9.86 -23.87 -20.67
C ALA A 117 -8.32 -23.75 -20.79
N PRO A 118 -7.58 -24.89 -20.73
CA PRO A 118 -6.13 -24.87 -20.82
C PRO A 118 -5.70 -24.33 -22.20
N LEU A 119 -4.63 -23.53 -22.21
CA LEU A 119 -4.02 -23.07 -23.46
C LEU A 119 -3.36 -24.24 -24.18
N THR A 120 -3.50 -24.29 -25.49
CA THR A 120 -2.77 -25.25 -26.33
C THR A 120 -1.31 -24.81 -26.50
N ASP A 121 -0.43 -25.77 -26.79
CA ASP A 121 1.00 -25.48 -27.03
C ASP A 121 1.20 -24.46 -28.17
N GLU A 122 0.32 -24.50 -29.18
CA GLU A 122 0.31 -23.57 -30.31
C GLU A 122 -0.02 -22.14 -29.86
N GLU A 123 -1.01 -21.97 -28.97
CA GLU A 123 -1.40 -20.67 -28.41
C GLU A 123 -0.30 -20.10 -27.51
N ILE A 124 0.36 -20.95 -26.72
CA ILE A 124 1.49 -20.57 -25.87
C ILE A 124 2.66 -20.08 -26.73
N THR A 125 2.98 -20.81 -27.80
CA THR A 125 4.05 -20.44 -28.72
C THR A 125 3.74 -19.16 -29.47
N ALA A 126 2.53 -19.01 -29.99
CA ALA A 126 2.07 -17.79 -30.66
C ALA A 126 2.05 -16.56 -29.72
N ALA A 127 1.75 -16.75 -28.44
CA ALA A 127 1.80 -15.68 -27.46
C ALA A 127 3.24 -15.28 -27.11
N ALA A 128 4.18 -16.24 -27.09
CA ALA A 128 5.60 -15.99 -26.84
C ALA A 128 6.29 -15.26 -28.01
N GLU A 129 5.83 -15.49 -29.23
CA GLU A 129 6.35 -14.83 -30.46
C GLU A 129 5.85 -13.39 -30.63
N LYS A 130 4.75 -13.01 -29.97
CA LYS A 130 4.28 -11.63 -30.00
C LYS A 130 5.29 -10.75 -29.25
N PRO A 131 5.86 -9.72 -29.93
CA PRO A 131 6.76 -8.80 -29.24
C PRO A 131 6.01 -8.21 -28.03
N ALA A 132 6.62 -8.34 -26.85
CA ALA A 132 6.08 -7.78 -25.62
C ALA A 132 5.68 -6.33 -25.91
N ALA A 133 4.41 -5.99 -25.71
CA ALA A 133 3.92 -4.64 -25.89
C ALA A 133 4.89 -3.71 -25.14
N LYS A 134 5.37 -2.66 -25.83
CA LYS A 134 6.34 -1.71 -25.25
C LYS A 134 5.80 -1.30 -23.89
N MET A 135 6.38 -1.85 -22.84
CA MET A 135 6.05 -1.46 -21.46
C MET A 135 6.22 0.05 -21.41
N GLY A 136 5.12 0.77 -21.16
CA GLY A 136 5.15 2.20 -20.95
C GLY A 136 6.20 2.54 -19.88
N LYS A 137 6.67 3.78 -19.85
CA LYS A 137 7.67 4.22 -18.85
C LYS A 137 7.29 3.69 -17.49
N LYS A 138 8.18 2.89 -16.89
CA LYS A 138 7.98 2.37 -15.53
C LYS A 138 7.60 3.54 -14.62
N PRO A 139 6.46 3.49 -13.93
CA PRO A 139 6.10 4.56 -12.99
C PRO A 139 7.20 4.67 -11.95
N SER A 140 7.91 5.79 -11.92
CA SER A 140 8.92 6.05 -10.92
C SER A 140 8.38 7.07 -9.92
N MET A 141 8.51 6.77 -8.65
CA MET A 141 8.10 7.67 -7.58
C MET A 141 9.21 8.70 -7.35
N SER A 142 8.85 10.00 -7.36
CA SER A 142 9.80 11.07 -7.02
C SER A 142 10.33 10.87 -5.59
N PHE A 143 11.61 11.12 -5.38
CA PHE A 143 12.25 11.07 -4.05
C PHE A 143 11.50 11.95 -3.03
N ALA A 144 11.06 13.15 -3.41
CA ALA A 144 10.28 14.04 -2.56
C ALA A 144 8.93 13.41 -2.14
N THR A 145 8.26 12.68 -3.04
CA THR A 145 7.01 11.96 -2.75
C THR A 145 7.25 10.78 -1.81
N ALA A 146 8.35 10.03 -2.02
CA ALA A 146 8.74 8.91 -1.16
C ALA A 146 9.05 9.40 0.25
N PHE A 147 9.84 10.46 0.38
CA PHE A 147 10.19 11.08 1.66
C PHE A 147 8.95 11.62 2.38
N GLY A 148 8.07 12.35 1.68
CA GLY A 148 6.83 12.87 2.25
C GLY A 148 5.88 11.77 2.75
N LEU A 149 5.79 10.64 2.04
CA LEU A 149 5.01 9.47 2.44
C LEU A 149 5.61 8.80 3.68
N SER A 150 6.94 8.64 3.73
CA SER A 150 7.65 8.08 4.88
C SER A 150 7.44 8.93 6.12
N LEU A 151 7.58 10.24 5.97
CA LEU A 151 7.35 11.20 7.06
C LEU A 151 5.89 11.14 7.54
N LYS A 152 4.92 11.11 6.64
CA LYS A 152 3.50 10.99 6.97
C LYS A 152 3.20 9.68 7.71
N ASN A 153 3.82 8.57 7.33
CA ASN A 153 3.70 7.29 8.03
C ASN A 153 4.21 7.35 9.47
N LEU A 154 5.32 8.04 9.71
CA LEU A 154 5.84 8.27 11.06
C LEU A 154 4.82 9.03 11.91
N PHE A 155 4.20 10.09 11.36
CA PHE A 155 3.19 10.89 12.07
C PHE A 155 1.84 10.16 12.23
N THR A 156 1.53 9.17 11.42
CA THR A 156 0.29 8.38 11.55
C THR A 156 0.33 7.48 12.79
N LYS A 157 1.49 6.95 13.15
CA LYS A 157 1.70 6.09 14.34
C LYS A 157 2.40 6.86 15.47
N LYS A 158 1.92 8.05 15.80
CA LYS A 158 2.53 8.99 16.75
C LYS A 158 3.02 8.33 18.05
N GLY A 159 2.19 7.53 18.71
CA GLY A 159 2.56 6.89 19.99
C GLY A 159 3.79 5.99 19.87
N ARG A 160 3.86 5.13 18.85
CA ARG A 160 5.02 4.24 18.63
C ARG A 160 6.28 5.04 18.28
N THR A 161 6.15 6.03 17.40
CA THR A 161 7.28 6.87 16.97
C THR A 161 7.85 7.67 18.13
N THR A 162 7.00 8.27 18.96
CA THR A 162 7.42 9.01 20.17
C THR A 162 8.12 8.09 21.16
N LEU A 163 7.56 6.90 21.42
CA LEU A 163 8.17 5.93 22.34
C LEU A 163 9.55 5.49 21.86
N THR A 164 9.70 5.19 20.58
CA THR A 164 10.99 4.77 20.00
C THR A 164 12.01 5.91 20.02
N ALA A 165 11.60 7.13 19.70
CA ALA A 165 12.47 8.31 19.77
C ALA A 165 12.92 8.60 21.21
N PHE A 166 12.02 8.48 22.18
CA PHE A 166 12.32 8.66 23.61
C PHE A 166 13.31 7.60 24.12
N ALA A 167 13.09 6.33 23.78
CA ALA A 167 14.01 5.25 24.14
C ALA A 167 15.41 5.45 23.55
N GLY A 168 15.49 5.88 22.28
CA GLY A 168 16.77 6.20 21.63
C GLY A 168 17.49 7.41 22.25
N SER A 169 16.73 8.45 22.64
CA SER A 169 17.32 9.67 23.24
C SER A 169 17.91 9.42 24.62
N ILE A 170 17.39 8.48 25.41
CA ILE A 170 17.97 8.13 26.73
C ILE A 170 19.44 7.64 26.58
N GLY A 171 19.70 6.80 25.56
CA GLY A 171 21.05 6.33 25.29
C GLY A 171 22.03 7.45 24.95
N ILE A 172 21.60 8.37 24.09
CA ILE A 172 22.40 9.52 23.65
C ILE A 172 22.66 10.47 24.82
N ILE A 173 21.65 10.76 25.64
CA ILE A 173 21.76 11.61 26.82
C ILE A 173 22.71 10.97 27.84
N GLY A 174 22.62 9.65 28.05
CA GLY A 174 23.51 8.93 28.97
C GLY A 174 24.98 9.04 28.55
N ILE A 175 25.28 8.83 27.26
CA ILE A 175 26.65 8.96 26.73
C ILE A 175 27.13 10.41 26.86
N ALA A 176 26.31 11.38 26.46
CA ALA A 176 26.66 12.80 26.55
C ALA A 176 26.96 13.24 28.01
N LEU A 177 26.16 12.75 28.97
CA LEU A 177 26.36 13.04 30.40
C LEU A 177 27.69 12.47 30.90
N ILE A 178 28.01 11.23 30.56
CA ILE A 178 29.28 10.59 30.97
C ILE A 178 30.48 11.38 30.37
N LEU A 179 30.43 11.75 29.12
CA LEU A 179 31.47 12.53 28.46
C LEU A 179 31.62 13.93 29.11
N ALA A 180 30.51 14.60 29.39
CA ALA A 180 30.52 15.92 30.02
C ALA A 180 31.10 15.88 31.43
N ILE A 181 30.74 14.88 32.26
CA ILE A 181 31.33 14.69 33.60
C ILE A 181 32.80 14.37 33.49
N SER A 182 33.21 13.46 32.59
CA SER A 182 34.63 13.11 32.41
C SER A 182 35.47 14.35 32.02
N GLN A 183 34.96 15.14 31.06
CA GLN A 183 35.67 16.33 30.64
C GLN A 183 35.70 17.42 31.71
N GLY A 184 34.61 17.62 32.43
CA GLY A 184 34.56 18.55 33.57
C GLY A 184 35.53 18.15 34.69
N MET A 185 35.64 16.87 35.01
CA MET A 185 36.58 16.35 36.01
C MET A 185 38.04 16.56 35.60
N THR A 186 38.36 16.30 34.31
CA THR A 186 39.72 16.54 33.80
C THR A 186 40.07 18.03 33.87
N THR A 187 39.19 18.91 33.43
CA THR A 187 39.40 20.37 33.52
C THR A 187 39.57 20.84 34.96
N TYR A 188 38.77 20.30 35.88
CA TYR A 188 38.89 20.63 37.32
C TYR A 188 40.24 20.20 37.89
N ILE A 189 40.71 18.99 37.59
CA ILE A 189 42.03 18.48 38.03
C ILE A 189 43.16 19.35 37.48
N ASP A 190 43.10 19.70 36.19
CA ASP A 190 44.10 20.57 35.55
C ASP A 190 44.15 21.94 36.24
N THR A 191 42.99 22.55 36.55
CA THR A 191 42.92 23.84 37.25
C THR A 191 43.53 23.77 38.65
N VAL A 192 43.19 22.70 39.42
CA VAL A 192 43.75 22.50 40.78
C VAL A 192 45.26 22.26 40.73
N GLN A 193 45.76 21.56 39.72
CA GLN A 193 47.21 21.36 39.56
C GLN A 193 47.92 22.66 39.20
N GLU A 194 47.39 23.51 38.32
CA GLU A 194 47.93 24.83 38.00
C GLU A 194 47.96 25.75 39.25
N GLU A 195 46.87 25.79 40.04
CA GLU A 195 46.84 26.56 41.27
C GLU A 195 47.86 26.07 42.30
N ALA A 196 48.00 24.76 42.47
CA ALA A 196 48.98 24.17 43.38
C ALA A 196 50.43 24.49 42.98
N LEU A 197 50.72 24.40 41.66
CA LEU A 197 52.05 24.71 41.15
C LEU A 197 52.36 26.21 41.22
N SER A 198 51.38 27.08 41.04
CA SER A 198 51.57 28.54 41.13
C SER A 198 51.77 29.03 42.56
N SER A 199 51.37 28.24 43.57
CA SER A 199 51.48 28.57 45.02
C SER A 199 52.83 28.20 45.65
N TYR A 200 53.74 27.53 44.93
CA TYR A 200 55.09 27.26 45.34
C TYR A 200 56.05 28.26 44.68
N PRO A 201 56.53 29.28 45.44
CA PRO A 201 57.60 30.14 44.95
C PRO A 201 58.89 29.33 44.88
N LEU A 202 59.57 29.37 43.73
CA LEU A 202 60.95 28.91 43.57
C LEU A 202 61.92 29.77 44.36
#